data_b07328a63f32afee918213111c784e73
#
_entry.id   b07328a63f32afee918213111c784e73
#
_cell.length_a   1.000
_cell.length_b   1.000
_cell.length_c   1.000
_cell.angle_alpha   90.00
_cell.angle_beta   90.00
_cell.angle_gamma   90.00
#
_symmetry.space_group_name_H-M   'P 1'
#
loop_
_entity.id
_entity.type
_entity.pdbx_description
1 polymer ?
#
loop_
_entity_poly.entity_id
_entity_poly.type
_entity_poly.pdbx_seq_one_letter_code
_entity_poly.pdbx_strand_id
1 'polypeptide(L)'
;MFIQINLIVAFCKKFRIGFQNQIPWDIRPDLIHFQKLTMGHIVVMGRKTYNSLPTNNKPLKGRLNIVITNTPELYHSDDRTKLIYFKYTEFIEFFHFERQRDVFVIGGTSIYNLFKNILFDNVHVTYIEKEFTCDRFFEFNTNYKLVSASDALFSETEQCNYRFLKYQYDRQYHQEYQYIDLLKDIIDLGNQRPDRTQTGTIGLFGQQIRFNISQTIPVLTTKFVPFKMVVKELLWFIQGKTDNKILQDQGVHIWDGNSSREFLDQRGLSHYKEGDIGPMYGHQWRHYGAIYNGCDKSYKGQGIDQLAIVLDLLKNDPFSRRIAMTTYNVTDLEKGALHPCHGIFVQFYVSLKGDKKHLSCHMTQRSVDCGCGLPFNITSYAVLTYLIAKKVDMIPNELVISMGDTHIYSNHVEALSLQLTRKPYPFPILKIGDVKDKDWDDITVDDFELIGYFNHPTIKLKMNI
;
A
#
# COMPACT_ATOMS: atom_id res chain seq x y z
N MET A 1 26.35 -16.00 16.33
CA MET A 1 25.06 -15.34 16.05
C MET A 1 25.36 -13.85 16.05
N PHE A 2 24.95 -13.09 15.04
CA PHE A 2 25.17 -11.64 15.04
C PHE A 2 24.14 -11.01 15.96
N ILE A 3 24.56 -10.06 16.79
CA ILE A 3 23.69 -9.28 17.66
C ILE A 3 22.80 -8.40 16.78
N GLN A 4 21.51 -8.38 17.08
CA GLN A 4 20.54 -7.54 16.39
C GLN A 4 20.27 -6.26 17.19
N ILE A 5 20.17 -5.14 16.45
CA ILE A 5 19.63 -3.90 16.99
C ILE A 5 18.17 -3.81 16.55
N ASN A 6 17.29 -3.81 17.54
CA ASN A 6 15.85 -3.78 17.29
C ASN A 6 15.26 -2.47 17.86
N LEU A 7 14.21 -1.98 17.21
CA LEU A 7 13.36 -0.93 17.76
C LEU A 7 12.01 -1.55 18.12
N ILE A 8 11.45 -1.17 19.26
CA ILE A 8 10.08 -1.56 19.63
C ILE A 8 9.29 -0.31 20.02
N VAL A 9 8.11 -0.16 19.47
CA VAL A 9 7.23 0.98 19.67
C VAL A 9 5.77 0.57 19.58
N ALA A 10 4.93 1.13 20.47
CA ALA A 10 3.49 1.13 20.29
C ALA A 10 3.06 2.53 19.84
N PHE A 11 2.20 2.61 18.82
CA PHE A 11 1.61 3.88 18.39
C PHE A 11 0.17 3.70 17.93
N CYS A 12 -0.62 4.76 18.11
CA CYS A 12 -1.97 4.85 17.58
C CYS A 12 -1.98 5.63 16.24
N LYS A 13 -3.15 5.90 15.71
CA LYS A 13 -3.30 6.66 14.45
C LYS A 13 -2.44 7.93 14.45
N LYS A 14 -1.88 8.28 13.28
CA LYS A 14 -0.98 9.43 13.07
C LYS A 14 0.35 9.30 13.84
N PHE A 15 0.84 8.06 14.06
CA PHE A 15 2.13 7.77 14.74
C PHE A 15 2.26 8.38 16.14
N ARG A 16 1.17 8.49 16.88
CA ARG A 16 1.14 9.07 18.23
C ARG A 16 1.53 8.01 19.26
N ILE A 17 2.45 8.34 20.19
CA ILE A 17 3.06 7.37 21.12
C ILE A 17 2.92 7.72 22.60
N GLY A 18 2.52 8.92 22.97
CA GLY A 18 2.45 9.29 24.37
C GLY A 18 1.81 10.63 24.64
N PHE A 19 1.36 10.80 25.89
CA PHE A 19 0.80 12.03 26.41
C PHE A 19 1.31 12.27 27.83
N GLN A 20 1.84 13.46 28.10
CA GLN A 20 2.36 13.87 29.43
C GLN A 20 3.31 12.85 30.07
N ASN A 21 4.23 12.29 29.27
CA ASN A 21 5.21 11.23 29.63
C ASN A 21 4.59 9.87 30.02
N GLN A 22 3.33 9.61 29.66
CA GLN A 22 2.67 8.33 29.87
C GLN A 22 2.20 7.73 28.52
N ILE A 23 1.97 6.43 28.51
CA ILE A 23 1.30 5.73 27.42
C ILE A 23 -0.20 5.94 27.61
N PRO A 24 -0.95 6.50 26.62
CA PRO A 24 -2.34 6.91 26.83
C PRO A 24 -3.37 5.79 26.68
N TRP A 25 -2.93 4.54 26.58
CA TRP A 25 -3.79 3.34 26.47
C TRP A 25 -3.35 2.27 27.47
N ASP A 26 -4.30 1.40 27.82
CA ASP A 26 -4.05 0.20 28.63
C ASP A 26 -4.39 -1.06 27.82
N ILE A 27 -3.38 -1.63 27.17
CA ILE A 27 -3.47 -2.86 26.38
C ILE A 27 -2.51 -3.90 27.00
N ARG A 28 -2.98 -4.64 27.99
CA ARG A 28 -2.16 -5.64 28.69
C ARG A 28 -1.44 -6.63 27.78
N PRO A 29 -2.05 -7.15 26.69
CA PRO A 29 -1.35 -8.00 25.73
C PRO A 29 -0.14 -7.35 25.05
N ASP A 30 -0.14 -6.03 24.84
CA ASP A 30 1.02 -5.29 24.33
C ASP A 30 2.20 -5.35 25.31
N LEU A 31 1.95 -5.15 26.60
CA LEU A 31 2.97 -5.25 27.63
C LEU A 31 3.55 -6.68 27.74
N ILE A 32 2.71 -7.71 27.57
CA ILE A 32 3.14 -9.12 27.54
C ILE A 32 4.00 -9.39 26.29
N HIS A 33 3.60 -8.88 25.13
CA HIS A 33 4.35 -9.00 23.89
C HIS A 33 5.71 -8.31 24.01
N PHE A 34 5.75 -7.09 24.51
CA PHE A 34 6.97 -6.36 24.83
C PHE A 34 7.89 -7.15 25.77
N GLN A 35 7.35 -7.71 26.84
CA GLN A 35 8.12 -8.53 27.78
C GLN A 35 8.74 -9.75 27.10
N LYS A 36 7.95 -10.49 26.30
CA LYS A 36 8.43 -11.68 25.58
C LYS A 36 9.57 -11.36 24.62
N LEU A 37 9.48 -10.27 23.89
CA LEU A 37 10.50 -9.87 22.92
C LEU A 37 11.81 -9.42 23.57
N THR A 38 11.73 -8.78 24.74
CA THR A 38 12.88 -8.12 25.37
C THR A 38 13.53 -8.94 26.48
N MET A 39 12.91 -10.05 26.89
CA MET A 39 13.43 -10.88 28.00
C MET A 39 14.80 -11.48 27.68
N GLY A 40 15.77 -11.33 28.61
CA GLY A 40 17.14 -11.78 28.44
C GLY A 40 18.05 -10.83 27.63
N HIS A 41 17.50 -9.76 27.09
CA HIS A 41 18.18 -8.83 26.19
C HIS A 41 18.49 -7.48 26.87
N ILE A 42 19.08 -6.56 26.09
CA ILE A 42 19.35 -5.19 26.50
C ILE A 42 18.17 -4.31 26.08
N VAL A 43 17.66 -3.50 27.00
CA VAL A 43 16.67 -2.45 26.70
C VAL A 43 17.28 -1.07 26.87
N VAL A 44 17.14 -0.21 25.85
CA VAL A 44 17.69 1.14 25.82
C VAL A 44 16.54 2.15 25.83
N MET A 45 16.56 3.05 26.81
CA MET A 45 15.52 4.05 26.97
C MET A 45 16.08 5.39 27.47
N GLY A 46 15.30 6.45 27.31
CA GLY A 46 15.62 7.74 27.90
C GLY A 46 15.21 7.82 29.37
N ARG A 47 15.87 8.71 30.14
CA ARG A 47 15.59 8.92 31.55
C ARG A 47 14.11 9.19 31.86
N LYS A 48 13.42 9.99 31.04
CA LYS A 48 11.98 10.27 31.24
C LYS A 48 11.15 8.99 31.10
N THR A 49 11.44 8.15 30.12
CA THR A 49 10.80 6.86 29.92
C THR A 49 11.06 5.92 31.09
N TYR A 50 12.30 5.84 31.55
CA TYR A 50 12.64 5.05 32.74
C TYR A 50 11.86 5.53 33.97
N ASN A 51 11.78 6.84 34.19
CA ASN A 51 11.05 7.42 35.33
C ASN A 51 9.54 7.17 35.25
N SER A 52 8.96 7.04 34.06
CA SER A 52 7.53 6.75 33.88
C SER A 52 7.16 5.28 34.11
N LEU A 53 8.12 4.37 34.18
CA LEU A 53 7.84 2.97 34.50
C LEU A 53 7.25 2.82 35.91
N PRO A 54 6.33 1.88 36.12
CA PRO A 54 5.79 1.55 37.46
C PRO A 54 6.92 1.18 38.43
N THR A 55 6.83 1.61 39.68
CA THR A 55 7.89 1.39 40.72
C THR A 55 8.26 -0.08 40.85
N ASN A 56 7.29 -0.99 40.78
CA ASN A 56 7.52 -2.44 40.90
C ASN A 56 8.24 -3.04 39.67
N ASN A 57 8.36 -2.29 38.58
CA ASN A 57 8.99 -2.69 37.30
C ASN A 57 10.27 -1.87 37.00
N LYS A 58 10.86 -1.24 37.99
CA LYS A 58 12.12 -0.48 37.87
C LYS A 58 13.23 -1.19 38.65
N PRO A 59 14.34 -1.58 37.99
CA PRO A 59 14.51 -1.74 36.55
C PRO A 59 13.65 -2.89 35.97
N LEU A 60 13.46 -2.92 34.64
CA LEU A 60 12.72 -4.01 33.98
C LEU A 60 13.43 -5.35 34.25
N LYS A 61 12.78 -6.24 34.96
CA LYS A 61 13.33 -7.52 35.45
C LYS A 61 13.74 -8.45 34.30
N GLY A 62 14.85 -9.18 34.46
CA GLY A 62 15.35 -10.14 33.46
C GLY A 62 15.96 -9.50 32.22
N ARG A 63 16.29 -8.22 32.25
CA ARG A 63 16.88 -7.44 31.15
C ARG A 63 17.99 -6.55 31.66
N LEU A 64 18.99 -6.26 30.84
CA LEU A 64 19.91 -5.17 31.14
C LEU A 64 19.26 -3.84 30.71
N ASN A 65 19.02 -2.96 31.68
CA ASN A 65 18.42 -1.65 31.41
C ASN A 65 19.51 -0.63 31.19
N ILE A 66 19.55 0.01 30.04
CA ILE A 66 20.46 1.12 29.73
C ILE A 66 19.61 2.40 29.60
N VAL A 67 19.93 3.37 30.45
CA VAL A 67 19.24 4.66 30.48
C VAL A 67 20.15 5.73 29.91
N ILE A 68 19.79 6.28 28.77
CA ILE A 68 20.51 7.37 28.12
C ILE A 68 20.16 8.71 28.79
N THR A 69 21.16 9.42 29.26
CA THR A 69 21.04 10.75 29.88
C THR A 69 22.29 11.60 29.62
N ASN A 70 22.14 12.92 29.67
CA ASN A 70 23.29 13.84 29.56
C ASN A 70 24.10 13.95 30.84
N THR A 71 23.56 13.50 31.96
CA THR A 71 24.13 13.61 33.30
C THR A 71 24.13 12.25 34.01
N PRO A 72 24.83 11.22 33.49
CA PRO A 72 24.83 9.88 34.09
C PRO A 72 25.44 9.86 35.47
N GLU A 73 26.36 10.77 35.76
CA GLU A 73 27.05 10.95 37.06
C GLU A 73 26.10 11.29 38.22
N LEU A 74 24.91 11.78 37.95
CA LEU A 74 23.88 12.05 38.94
C LEU A 74 23.09 10.85 39.40
N TYR A 75 23.35 9.66 38.81
CA TYR A 75 22.57 8.45 39.03
C TYR A 75 23.47 7.28 39.37
N HIS A 76 23.04 6.45 40.33
CA HIS A 76 23.75 5.22 40.65
C HIS A 76 23.36 4.10 39.68
N SER A 77 24.34 3.55 38.99
CA SER A 77 24.19 2.28 38.26
C SER A 77 24.15 1.15 39.29
N ASP A 78 23.05 0.40 39.30
CA ASP A 78 22.92 -0.78 40.15
C ASP A 78 23.52 -1.96 39.38
N ASP A 79 24.46 -2.66 39.96
CA ASP A 79 25.22 -3.79 39.44
C ASP A 79 25.17 -3.86 37.86
N ARG A 80 26.28 -3.71 37.18
CA ARG A 80 26.40 -3.62 35.70
C ARG A 80 25.63 -4.68 34.90
N THR A 81 24.93 -5.55 35.60
CA THR A 81 24.07 -6.60 35.00
C THR A 81 22.57 -6.23 34.90
N LYS A 82 22.13 -5.15 35.59
CA LYS A 82 20.71 -4.81 35.70
C LYS A 82 20.35 -3.41 35.20
N LEU A 83 21.14 -2.40 35.60
CA LEU A 83 20.85 -1.00 35.30
C LEU A 83 22.15 -0.21 35.13
N ILE A 84 22.28 0.45 33.98
CA ILE A 84 23.43 1.33 33.68
C ILE A 84 22.91 2.65 33.13
N TYR A 85 23.49 3.77 33.57
CA TYR A 85 23.27 5.08 32.99
C TYR A 85 24.46 5.46 32.11
N PHE A 86 24.18 5.87 30.87
CA PHE A 86 25.19 6.25 29.89
C PHE A 86 24.85 7.58 29.22
N LYS A 87 25.92 8.32 28.83
CA LYS A 87 25.80 9.23 27.67
C LYS A 87 25.66 8.41 26.40
N TYR A 88 25.10 9.02 25.35
CA TYR A 88 24.93 8.33 24.08
C TYR A 88 26.26 7.80 23.51
N THR A 89 27.33 8.57 23.61
CA THR A 89 28.68 8.17 23.18
C THR A 89 29.18 6.93 23.90
N GLU A 90 29.04 6.91 25.24
CA GLU A 90 29.41 5.76 26.09
C GLU A 90 28.61 4.51 25.76
N PHE A 91 27.32 4.69 25.43
CA PHE A 91 26.50 3.56 24.96
C PHE A 91 27.01 2.99 23.63
N ILE A 92 27.43 3.84 22.67
CA ILE A 92 27.98 3.39 21.38
C ILE A 92 29.26 2.60 21.60
N GLU A 93 30.14 3.05 22.48
CA GLU A 93 31.36 2.33 22.86
C GLU A 93 31.02 0.98 23.50
N PHE A 94 30.14 0.96 24.49
CA PHE A 94 29.69 -0.25 25.15
C PHE A 94 29.11 -1.26 24.11
N PHE A 95 28.28 -0.78 23.20
CA PHE A 95 27.65 -1.61 22.18
C PHE A 95 28.67 -2.28 21.25
N HIS A 96 29.79 -1.65 20.95
CA HIS A 96 30.86 -2.24 20.14
C HIS A 96 31.48 -3.49 20.78
N PHE A 97 31.42 -3.62 22.08
CA PHE A 97 32.00 -4.73 22.86
C PHE A 97 30.96 -5.81 23.25
N GLU A 98 29.66 -5.49 23.21
CA GLU A 98 28.61 -6.47 23.47
C GLU A 98 28.58 -7.51 22.35
N ARG A 99 28.46 -8.81 22.70
CA ARG A 99 28.49 -9.93 21.75
C ARG A 99 27.48 -11.02 22.04
N GLN A 100 26.64 -10.86 23.05
CA GLN A 100 25.79 -11.94 23.57
C GLN A 100 24.30 -11.66 23.51
N ARG A 101 23.91 -10.38 23.53
CA ARG A 101 22.50 -9.98 23.71
C ARG A 101 22.05 -9.01 22.65
N ASP A 102 20.88 -9.24 22.11
CA ASP A 102 20.23 -8.27 21.24
C ASP A 102 19.88 -6.99 22.00
N VAL A 103 19.84 -5.89 21.28
CA VAL A 103 19.49 -4.57 21.81
C VAL A 103 18.11 -4.15 21.30
N PHE A 104 17.27 -3.71 22.24
CA PHE A 104 15.93 -3.17 21.95
C PHE A 104 15.86 -1.70 22.38
N VAL A 105 15.76 -0.78 21.42
CA VAL A 105 15.51 0.65 21.67
C VAL A 105 13.99 0.81 21.89
N ILE A 106 13.63 1.24 23.11
CA ILE A 106 12.23 1.27 23.57
C ILE A 106 11.69 2.70 23.83
N GLY A 107 12.47 3.70 23.52
CA GLY A 107 12.01 5.09 23.48
C GLY A 107 12.37 5.95 24.70
N GLY A 108 11.66 7.10 24.91
CA GLY A 108 10.62 7.73 24.08
C GLY A 108 11.15 8.54 22.88
N THR A 109 10.37 9.51 22.44
CA THR A 109 10.62 10.31 21.22
C THR A 109 12.07 10.80 21.10
N SER A 110 12.65 11.35 22.19
CA SER A 110 14.04 11.85 22.16
C SER A 110 15.06 10.74 21.86
N ILE A 111 14.80 9.52 22.33
CA ILE A 111 15.67 8.38 22.08
C ILE A 111 15.46 7.86 20.67
N TYR A 112 14.22 7.70 20.20
CA TYR A 112 13.96 7.35 18.81
C TYR A 112 14.63 8.33 17.83
N ASN A 113 14.57 9.64 18.12
CA ASN A 113 15.24 10.65 17.30
C ASN A 113 16.77 10.59 17.39
N LEU A 114 17.31 10.23 18.55
CA LEU A 114 18.76 10.05 18.72
C LEU A 114 19.29 8.87 17.88
N PHE A 115 18.49 7.83 17.78
CA PHE A 115 18.79 6.62 17.03
C PHE A 115 18.29 6.64 15.56
N LYS A 116 17.72 7.76 15.07
CA LYS A 116 17.11 7.82 13.72
C LYS A 116 18.06 7.48 12.57
N ASN A 117 19.36 7.67 12.75
CA ASN A 117 20.37 7.36 11.74
C ASN A 117 20.96 5.95 11.89
N ILE A 118 20.55 5.19 12.91
CA ILE A 118 20.96 3.81 13.10
C ILE A 118 19.98 2.93 12.34
N LEU A 119 20.51 1.97 11.60
CA LEU A 119 19.72 0.96 10.91
C LEU A 119 19.38 -0.16 11.89
N PHE A 120 18.10 -0.31 12.19
CA PHE A 120 17.62 -1.42 13.00
C PHE A 120 17.42 -2.66 12.14
N ASP A 121 17.81 -3.82 12.64
CA ASP A 121 17.55 -5.10 11.95
C ASP A 121 16.05 -5.38 11.88
N ASN A 122 15.33 -5.09 12.98
CA ASN A 122 13.88 -5.21 13.03
C ASN A 122 13.25 -4.01 13.75
N VAL A 123 12.06 -3.63 13.28
CA VAL A 123 11.17 -2.68 13.97
C VAL A 123 9.89 -3.42 14.33
N HIS A 124 9.66 -3.59 15.64
CA HIS A 124 8.44 -4.21 16.18
C HIS A 124 7.46 -3.12 16.55
N VAL A 125 6.26 -3.19 16.00
CA VAL A 125 5.22 -2.17 16.18
C VAL A 125 3.98 -2.81 16.77
N THR A 126 3.43 -2.22 17.83
CA THR A 126 2.03 -2.42 18.21
C THR A 126 1.23 -1.26 17.65
N TYR A 127 0.44 -1.54 16.61
CA TYR A 127 -0.42 -0.53 15.97
C TYR A 127 -1.83 -0.60 16.56
N ILE A 128 -2.30 0.53 17.10
CA ILE A 128 -3.61 0.65 17.75
C ILE A 128 -4.54 1.43 16.83
N GLU A 129 -5.65 0.82 16.42
CA GLU A 129 -6.57 1.34 15.40
C GLU A 129 -7.56 2.39 15.94
N LYS A 130 -7.16 3.13 16.97
CA LYS A 130 -7.92 4.21 17.59
C LYS A 130 -7.07 5.48 17.64
N GLU A 131 -7.69 6.63 17.73
CA GLU A 131 -7.01 7.90 17.95
C GLU A 131 -7.05 8.26 19.44
N PHE A 132 -5.89 8.59 20.00
CA PHE A 132 -5.74 9.07 21.38
C PHE A 132 -5.17 10.48 21.39
N THR A 133 -5.47 11.23 22.46
CA THR A 133 -4.82 12.52 22.69
C THR A 133 -3.35 12.27 23.06
N CYS A 134 -2.45 12.82 22.26
CA CYS A 134 -1.01 12.65 22.44
C CYS A 134 -0.26 13.95 22.15
N ASP A 135 0.87 14.12 22.82
CA ASP A 135 1.81 15.22 22.63
C ASP A 135 3.19 14.72 22.14
N ARG A 136 3.34 13.41 21.93
CA ARG A 136 4.55 12.74 21.44
C ARG A 136 4.23 11.90 20.23
N PHE A 137 5.18 11.91 19.26
CA PHE A 137 5.04 11.26 17.97
C PHE A 137 6.26 10.42 17.66
N PHE A 138 6.05 9.36 16.88
CA PHE A 138 7.09 8.53 16.30
C PHE A 138 7.27 8.89 14.83
N GLU A 139 8.50 9.03 14.37
CA GLU A 139 8.81 9.22 12.96
C GLU A 139 9.25 7.88 12.37
N PHE A 140 8.45 7.37 11.44
CA PHE A 140 8.75 6.10 10.78
C PHE A 140 9.82 6.30 9.71
N ASN A 141 10.87 5.46 9.72
CA ASN A 141 11.88 5.48 8.66
C ASN A 141 11.38 4.71 7.43
N THR A 142 11.62 5.24 6.25
CA THR A 142 11.10 4.76 4.97
C THR A 142 11.77 3.49 4.44
N ASN A 143 12.95 3.12 4.97
CA ASN A 143 13.73 2.00 4.47
C ASN A 143 13.39 0.66 5.14
N TYR A 144 12.15 0.50 5.58
CA TYR A 144 11.67 -0.73 6.20
C TYR A 144 10.54 -1.35 5.41
N LYS A 145 10.55 -2.66 5.34
CA LYS A 145 9.54 -3.49 4.69
C LYS A 145 8.73 -4.23 5.75
N LEU A 146 7.42 -4.18 5.66
CA LEU A 146 6.56 -4.99 6.50
C LEU A 146 6.72 -6.47 6.12
N VAL A 147 7.17 -7.29 7.06
CA VAL A 147 7.45 -8.72 6.85
C VAL A 147 6.49 -9.64 7.59
N SER A 148 5.80 -9.13 8.61
CA SER A 148 4.81 -9.90 9.36
C SER A 148 3.77 -8.97 9.99
N ALA A 149 2.52 -9.42 10.01
CA ALA A 149 1.41 -8.79 10.70
C ALA A 149 0.54 -9.86 11.39
N SER A 150 0.12 -9.60 12.62
CA SER A 150 -0.90 -10.43 13.28
C SER A 150 -2.29 -10.18 12.68
N ASP A 151 -3.23 -11.08 12.95
CA ASP A 151 -4.65 -10.76 12.84
C ASP A 151 -5.01 -9.57 13.74
N ALA A 152 -6.14 -8.94 13.47
CA ALA A 152 -6.68 -7.92 14.37
C ALA A 152 -7.04 -8.56 15.70
N LEU A 153 -6.50 -8.00 16.77
CA LEU A 153 -6.81 -8.37 18.14
C LEU A 153 -7.67 -7.26 18.75
N PHE A 154 -8.62 -7.60 19.59
CA PHE A 154 -9.50 -6.64 20.21
C PHE A 154 -9.10 -6.36 21.65
N SER A 155 -9.07 -5.09 22.03
CA SER A 155 -8.88 -4.64 23.41
C SER A 155 -10.22 -4.30 24.03
N GLU A 156 -10.66 -5.09 25.00
CA GLU A 156 -11.88 -4.81 25.77
C GLU A 156 -11.75 -3.50 26.58
N THR A 157 -10.57 -3.22 27.12
CA THR A 157 -10.32 -2.00 27.91
C THR A 157 -10.44 -0.76 27.05
N GLU A 158 -9.82 -0.77 25.86
CA GLU A 158 -9.77 0.39 24.99
C GLU A 158 -10.89 0.43 23.93
N GLN A 159 -11.69 -0.64 23.83
CA GLN A 159 -12.76 -0.78 22.84
C GLN A 159 -12.25 -0.50 21.41
N CYS A 160 -11.13 -1.13 21.04
CA CYS A 160 -10.53 -0.94 19.72
C CYS A 160 -9.68 -2.14 19.30
N ASN A 161 -9.45 -2.25 18.02
CA ASN A 161 -8.52 -3.23 17.45
C ASN A 161 -7.07 -2.75 17.60
N TYR A 162 -6.16 -3.71 17.68
CA TYR A 162 -4.72 -3.49 17.59
C TYR A 162 -4.07 -4.69 16.88
N ARG A 163 -2.84 -4.48 16.37
CA ARG A 163 -2.04 -5.50 15.65
C ARG A 163 -0.58 -5.42 16.05
N PHE A 164 0.08 -6.56 16.01
CA PHE A 164 1.53 -6.64 16.07
C PHE A 164 2.08 -6.69 14.65
N LEU A 165 2.93 -5.73 14.30
CA LEU A 165 3.57 -5.61 13.00
C LEU A 165 5.07 -5.73 13.18
N LYS A 166 5.73 -6.45 12.26
CA LYS A 166 7.20 -6.54 12.23
C LYS A 166 7.70 -6.02 10.90
N TYR A 167 8.60 -5.07 10.96
CA TYR A 167 9.30 -4.55 9.80
C TYR A 167 10.77 -4.95 9.86
N GLN A 168 11.39 -5.14 8.70
CA GLN A 168 12.83 -5.36 8.56
C GLN A 168 13.43 -4.30 7.65
N TYR A 169 14.69 -3.95 7.91
CA TYR A 169 15.42 -3.02 7.05
C TYR A 169 15.52 -3.62 5.64
N ASP A 170 15.06 -2.85 4.66
CA ASP A 170 15.19 -3.19 3.24
C ASP A 170 16.36 -2.39 2.66
N ARG A 171 17.39 -3.11 2.20
CA ARG A 171 18.55 -2.51 1.55
C ARG A 171 18.23 -2.02 0.13
N GLN A 172 17.08 -2.41 -0.40
CA GLN A 172 16.65 -1.97 -1.71
C GLN A 172 16.03 -0.58 -1.64
N TYR A 173 16.20 0.17 -2.70
CA TYR A 173 15.54 1.45 -2.92
C TYR A 173 14.02 1.26 -2.87
N HIS A 174 13.29 2.08 -2.10
CA HIS A 174 11.84 1.91 -1.94
C HIS A 174 11.13 2.04 -3.28
N GLN A 175 10.33 1.05 -3.66
CA GLN A 175 9.80 0.93 -5.02
C GLN A 175 8.84 2.06 -5.42
N GLU A 176 8.24 2.78 -4.47
CA GLU A 176 7.41 3.96 -4.75
C GLU A 176 8.22 5.11 -5.36
N TYR A 177 9.55 5.13 -5.18
CA TYR A 177 10.38 6.14 -5.83
C TYR A 177 10.34 6.04 -7.35
N GLN A 178 10.08 4.87 -7.94
CA GLN A 178 9.87 4.78 -9.39
C GLN A 178 8.71 5.67 -9.87
N TYR A 179 7.64 5.77 -9.08
CA TYR A 179 6.55 6.70 -9.37
C TYR A 179 6.95 8.16 -9.08
N ILE A 180 7.65 8.41 -7.99
CA ILE A 180 8.11 9.77 -7.62
C ILE A 180 9.11 10.29 -8.64
N ASP A 181 10.08 9.47 -9.06
CA ASP A 181 11.07 9.83 -10.07
C ASP A 181 10.39 10.07 -11.43
N LEU A 182 9.39 9.25 -11.80
CA LEU A 182 8.59 9.48 -13.01
C LEU A 182 7.86 10.83 -12.96
N LEU A 183 7.22 11.19 -11.83
CA LEU A 183 6.60 12.53 -11.69
C LEU A 183 7.63 13.64 -11.85
N LYS A 184 8.80 13.48 -11.23
CA LYS A 184 9.89 14.45 -11.32
C LYS A 184 10.38 14.60 -12.76
N ASP A 185 10.63 13.49 -13.44
CA ASP A 185 11.09 13.50 -14.84
C ASP A 185 10.07 14.17 -15.78
N ILE A 186 8.78 13.94 -15.58
CA ILE A 186 7.72 14.59 -16.35
C ILE A 186 7.74 16.10 -16.11
N ILE A 187 7.87 16.55 -14.85
CA ILE A 187 7.87 17.98 -14.51
C ILE A 187 9.12 18.67 -15.06
N ASP A 188 10.29 18.02 -14.96
CA ASP A 188 11.58 18.63 -15.31
C ASP A 188 11.90 18.53 -16.80
N LEU A 189 11.48 17.44 -17.48
CA LEU A 189 11.92 17.07 -18.83
C LEU A 189 10.77 16.91 -19.83
N GLY A 190 9.51 16.93 -19.36
CA GLY A 190 8.35 16.66 -20.17
C GLY A 190 8.05 17.75 -21.21
N ASN A 191 7.44 17.35 -22.32
CA ASN A 191 6.98 18.24 -23.37
C ASN A 191 5.58 18.77 -23.04
N GLN A 192 5.39 20.10 -23.17
CA GLN A 192 4.07 20.71 -23.08
C GLN A 192 3.24 20.40 -24.32
N ARG A 193 1.98 20.00 -24.13
CA ARG A 193 1.05 19.66 -25.22
C ARG A 193 -0.35 20.16 -24.91
N PRO A 194 -1.10 20.61 -25.93
CA PRO A 194 -2.53 20.81 -25.80
C PRO A 194 -3.23 19.44 -25.58
N ASP A 195 -4.36 19.45 -24.93
CA ASP A 195 -5.20 18.28 -24.74
C ASP A 195 -6.68 18.58 -25.02
N ARG A 196 -7.49 17.55 -25.09
CA ARG A 196 -8.92 17.66 -25.37
C ARG A 196 -9.71 18.46 -24.32
N THR A 197 -9.22 18.51 -23.07
CA THR A 197 -9.86 19.23 -21.96
C THR A 197 -9.47 20.71 -21.92
N GLN A 198 -8.60 21.17 -22.81
CA GLN A 198 -8.05 22.54 -22.87
C GLN A 198 -7.28 22.95 -21.60
N THR A 199 -6.92 22.01 -20.74
CA THR A 199 -6.12 22.24 -19.53
C THR A 199 -4.63 22.35 -19.86
N GLY A 200 -4.17 21.63 -20.89
CA GLY A 200 -2.78 21.40 -21.22
C GLY A 200 -2.14 20.30 -20.37
N THR A 201 -1.18 19.62 -20.94
CA THR A 201 -0.42 18.56 -20.29
C THR A 201 1.07 18.75 -20.45
N ILE A 202 1.84 18.20 -19.52
CA ILE A 202 3.29 18.00 -19.62
C ILE A 202 3.51 16.51 -19.61
N GLY A 203 4.24 15.95 -20.58
CA GLY A 203 4.35 14.50 -20.70
C GLY A 203 5.64 14.00 -21.32
N LEU A 204 5.89 12.72 -21.07
CA LEU A 204 6.93 11.89 -21.66
C LEU A 204 6.28 10.73 -22.42
N PHE A 205 7.00 10.17 -23.38
CA PHE A 205 6.50 9.03 -24.17
C PHE A 205 7.33 7.78 -23.88
N GLY A 206 6.64 6.65 -23.66
CA GLY A 206 7.30 5.35 -23.51
C GLY A 206 7.98 5.17 -22.16
N GLN A 207 7.22 5.13 -21.07
CA GLN A 207 7.70 4.91 -19.71
C GLN A 207 7.35 3.52 -19.18
N GLN A 208 8.11 3.02 -18.22
CA GLN A 208 7.83 1.77 -17.54
C GLN A 208 8.17 1.84 -16.05
N ILE A 209 7.31 1.26 -15.21
CA ILE A 209 7.55 1.05 -13.79
C ILE A 209 7.31 -0.41 -13.42
N ARG A 210 8.01 -0.89 -12.37
CA ARG A 210 7.97 -2.29 -11.95
C ARG A 210 7.94 -2.42 -10.45
N PHE A 211 7.01 -3.23 -9.93
CA PHE A 211 6.85 -3.50 -8.51
C PHE A 211 6.97 -4.99 -8.22
N ASN A 212 7.79 -5.33 -7.22
CA ASN A 212 7.73 -6.65 -6.60
C ASN A 212 6.53 -6.69 -5.67
N ILE A 213 5.57 -7.55 -5.96
CA ILE A 213 4.33 -7.69 -5.20
C ILE A 213 4.25 -9.01 -4.41
N SER A 214 5.37 -9.68 -4.19
CA SER A 214 5.37 -11.01 -3.55
C SER A 214 5.04 -11.00 -2.06
N GLN A 215 5.19 -9.86 -1.38
CA GLN A 215 4.95 -9.72 0.06
C GLN A 215 4.11 -8.50 0.42
N THR A 216 4.29 -7.41 -0.30
CA THR A 216 3.58 -6.14 -0.07
C THR A 216 2.95 -5.67 -1.37
N ILE A 217 1.89 -4.87 -1.27
CA ILE A 217 1.17 -4.32 -2.42
C ILE A 217 1.50 -2.85 -2.62
N PRO A 218 1.76 -2.38 -3.86
CA PRO A 218 2.11 -1.00 -4.15
C PRO A 218 0.87 -0.08 -4.12
N VAL A 219 0.37 0.20 -2.92
CA VAL A 219 -0.57 1.30 -2.69
C VAL A 219 0.26 2.50 -2.28
N LEU A 220 0.26 3.56 -3.08
CA LEU A 220 1.12 4.73 -2.83
C LEU A 220 0.92 5.28 -1.42
N THR A 221 2.02 5.66 -0.79
CA THR A 221 2.04 6.14 0.59
C THR A 221 2.34 7.64 0.69
N THR A 222 2.94 8.23 -0.35
CA THR A 222 3.23 9.67 -0.43
C THR A 222 1.98 10.53 -0.60
N LYS A 223 0.85 9.92 -0.92
CA LYS A 223 -0.50 10.48 -0.80
C LYS A 223 -1.49 9.36 -0.44
N PHE A 224 -2.64 9.72 0.09
CA PHE A 224 -3.72 8.77 0.31
C PHE A 224 -4.30 8.26 -1.01
N VAL A 225 -4.40 6.94 -1.17
CA VAL A 225 -5.13 6.26 -2.24
C VAL A 225 -6.34 5.55 -1.62
N PRO A 226 -7.57 5.82 -2.09
CA PRO A 226 -8.79 5.25 -1.52
C PRO A 226 -8.95 3.77 -1.94
N PHE A 227 -8.22 2.88 -1.29
CA PHE A 227 -8.10 1.46 -1.64
C PHE A 227 -9.44 0.77 -1.88
N LYS A 228 -10.42 0.96 -0.97
CA LYS A 228 -11.75 0.35 -1.13
C LYS A 228 -12.46 0.81 -2.40
N MET A 229 -12.26 2.06 -2.82
CA MET A 229 -12.82 2.59 -4.07
C MET A 229 -12.17 1.91 -5.28
N VAL A 230 -10.85 1.74 -5.27
CA VAL A 230 -10.12 1.02 -6.33
C VAL A 230 -10.58 -0.42 -6.46
N VAL A 231 -10.78 -1.12 -5.33
CA VAL A 231 -11.28 -2.50 -5.33
C VAL A 231 -12.71 -2.59 -5.88
N LYS A 232 -13.60 -1.68 -5.50
CA LYS A 232 -14.98 -1.65 -6.01
C LYS A 232 -15.02 -1.48 -7.52
N GLU A 233 -14.21 -0.56 -8.07
CA GLU A 233 -14.11 -0.36 -9.52
C GLU A 233 -13.56 -1.62 -10.22
N LEU A 234 -12.49 -2.22 -9.67
CA LEU A 234 -11.91 -3.44 -10.22
C LEU A 234 -12.91 -4.59 -10.24
N LEU A 235 -13.66 -4.81 -9.17
CA LEU A 235 -14.68 -5.84 -9.09
C LEU A 235 -15.81 -5.58 -10.10
N TRP A 236 -16.22 -4.33 -10.29
CA TRP A 236 -17.18 -3.92 -11.29
C TRP A 236 -16.71 -4.28 -12.72
N PHE A 237 -15.41 -4.08 -13.05
CA PHE A 237 -14.84 -4.55 -14.32
C PHE A 237 -14.82 -6.09 -14.41
N ILE A 238 -14.36 -6.77 -13.37
CA ILE A 238 -14.28 -8.24 -13.31
C ILE A 238 -15.67 -8.88 -13.52
N GLN A 239 -16.73 -8.24 -13.01
CA GLN A 239 -18.11 -8.67 -13.17
C GLN A 239 -18.72 -8.34 -14.54
N GLY A 240 -17.97 -7.70 -15.44
CA GLY A 240 -18.45 -7.32 -16.76
C GLY A 240 -19.47 -6.17 -16.77
N LYS A 241 -19.59 -5.45 -15.66
CA LYS A 241 -20.56 -4.36 -15.50
C LYS A 241 -20.13 -3.11 -16.26
N THR A 242 -21.10 -2.33 -16.72
CA THR A 242 -20.91 -1.06 -17.46
C THR A 242 -21.86 0.03 -17.00
N ASP A 243 -22.72 -0.24 -16.02
CA ASP A 243 -23.63 0.73 -15.40
C ASP A 243 -22.93 1.42 -14.20
N ASN A 244 -22.60 2.70 -14.35
CA ASN A 244 -21.97 3.50 -13.28
C ASN A 244 -22.90 3.70 -12.06
N LYS A 245 -24.22 3.54 -12.20
CA LYS A 245 -25.14 3.63 -11.06
C LYS A 245 -24.82 2.61 -9.98
N ILE A 246 -24.33 1.43 -10.38
CA ILE A 246 -23.85 0.40 -9.46
C ILE A 246 -22.67 0.89 -8.60
N LEU A 247 -21.78 1.70 -9.17
CA LEU A 247 -20.68 2.31 -8.43
C LEU A 247 -21.15 3.49 -7.56
N GLN A 248 -22.06 4.33 -8.08
CA GLN A 248 -22.66 5.44 -7.33
C GLN A 248 -23.36 4.94 -6.06
N ASP A 249 -24.14 3.87 -6.15
CA ASP A 249 -24.83 3.23 -5.02
C ASP A 249 -23.86 2.74 -3.94
N GLN A 250 -22.59 2.50 -4.33
CA GLN A 250 -21.50 2.13 -3.42
C GLN A 250 -20.64 3.33 -2.98
N GLY A 251 -21.04 4.56 -3.32
CA GLY A 251 -20.30 5.79 -2.98
C GLY A 251 -19.03 6.00 -3.83
N VAL A 252 -18.98 5.47 -5.06
CA VAL A 252 -17.88 5.64 -6.00
C VAL A 252 -18.34 6.54 -7.16
N HIS A 253 -17.71 7.70 -7.31
CA HIS A 253 -18.14 8.78 -8.21
C HIS A 253 -17.14 9.12 -9.33
N ILE A 254 -16.15 8.24 -9.55
CA ILE A 254 -15.05 8.50 -10.50
C ILE A 254 -15.49 8.48 -11.97
N TRP A 255 -16.64 7.86 -12.28
CA TRP A 255 -17.20 7.76 -13.62
C TRP A 255 -18.36 8.73 -13.89
N ASP A 256 -18.79 9.53 -12.87
CA ASP A 256 -19.99 10.38 -12.98
C ASP A 256 -19.91 11.35 -14.16
N GLY A 257 -18.77 12.04 -14.31
CA GLY A 257 -18.58 13.00 -15.39
C GLY A 257 -18.63 12.34 -16.78
N ASN A 258 -17.99 11.18 -16.93
CA ASN A 258 -17.90 10.49 -18.23
C ASN A 258 -19.11 9.61 -18.57
N SER A 259 -20.09 9.49 -17.67
CA SER A 259 -21.34 8.79 -17.89
C SER A 259 -22.58 9.68 -17.70
N SER A 260 -22.37 10.99 -17.51
CA SER A 260 -23.47 11.96 -17.42
C SER A 260 -24.23 12.08 -18.73
N ARG A 261 -25.51 12.49 -18.64
CA ARG A 261 -26.33 12.69 -19.84
C ARG A 261 -25.65 13.66 -20.83
N GLU A 262 -25.14 14.78 -20.31
CA GLU A 262 -24.48 15.79 -21.13
C GLU A 262 -23.26 15.22 -21.86
N PHE A 263 -22.40 14.51 -21.16
CA PHE A 263 -21.19 13.91 -21.77
C PHE A 263 -21.53 12.87 -22.85
N LEU A 264 -22.50 11.99 -22.57
CA LEU A 264 -22.95 10.98 -23.53
C LEU A 264 -23.55 11.63 -24.79
N ASP A 265 -24.33 12.69 -24.64
CA ASP A 265 -24.91 13.43 -25.78
C ASP A 265 -23.82 14.09 -26.64
N GLN A 266 -22.81 14.70 -26.01
CA GLN A 266 -21.66 15.29 -26.70
C GLN A 266 -20.84 14.21 -27.45
N ARG A 267 -20.80 12.99 -26.95
CA ARG A 267 -20.15 11.84 -27.60
C ARG A 267 -20.99 11.20 -28.71
N GLY A 268 -22.21 11.66 -28.96
CA GLY A 268 -23.14 11.04 -29.92
C GLY A 268 -23.78 9.75 -29.40
N LEU A 269 -23.72 9.51 -28.09
CA LEU A 269 -24.24 8.32 -27.41
C LEU A 269 -25.59 8.60 -26.72
N SER A 270 -26.42 9.46 -27.29
CA SER A 270 -27.72 9.84 -26.73
C SER A 270 -28.71 8.67 -26.57
N HIS A 271 -28.48 7.56 -27.29
CA HIS A 271 -29.25 6.33 -27.19
C HIS A 271 -28.92 5.49 -25.94
N TYR A 272 -27.82 5.76 -25.25
CA TYR A 272 -27.50 5.12 -23.97
C TYR A 272 -28.24 5.78 -22.82
N LYS A 273 -28.50 5.01 -21.77
CA LYS A 273 -28.98 5.54 -20.51
C LYS A 273 -27.86 6.34 -19.83
N GLU A 274 -28.23 7.34 -19.04
CA GLU A 274 -27.31 7.98 -18.14
C GLU A 274 -26.72 6.96 -17.15
N GLY A 275 -25.40 6.96 -17.00
CA GLY A 275 -24.65 5.98 -16.24
C GLY A 275 -24.04 4.86 -17.10
N ASP A 276 -24.49 4.69 -18.35
CA ASP A 276 -23.96 3.65 -19.25
C ASP A 276 -22.64 4.12 -19.88
N ILE A 277 -21.54 3.43 -19.61
CA ILE A 277 -20.23 3.75 -20.20
C ILE A 277 -19.97 3.05 -21.55
N GLY A 278 -20.92 2.26 -22.02
CA GLY A 278 -20.76 1.48 -23.26
C GLY A 278 -19.88 0.23 -23.10
N PRO A 279 -19.49 -0.42 -24.21
CA PRO A 279 -18.74 -1.69 -24.22
C PRO A 279 -17.26 -1.49 -23.85
N MET A 280 -16.99 -0.92 -22.68
CA MET A 280 -15.65 -0.65 -22.20
C MET A 280 -15.21 -1.69 -21.16
N TYR A 281 -13.93 -1.73 -20.83
CA TYR A 281 -13.28 -2.48 -19.74
C TYR A 281 -13.92 -3.83 -19.40
N GLY A 282 -14.86 -3.86 -18.46
CA GLY A 282 -15.50 -5.10 -17.99
C GLY A 282 -16.24 -5.85 -19.09
N HIS A 283 -16.94 -5.15 -19.98
CA HIS A 283 -17.58 -5.79 -21.12
C HIS A 283 -16.56 -6.50 -22.02
N GLN A 284 -15.43 -5.84 -22.32
CA GLN A 284 -14.38 -6.47 -23.14
C GLN A 284 -13.71 -7.64 -22.40
N TRP A 285 -13.53 -7.58 -21.09
CA TRP A 285 -12.93 -8.69 -20.35
C TRP A 285 -13.81 -9.94 -20.31
N ARG A 286 -15.13 -9.75 -20.25
CA ARG A 286 -16.08 -10.86 -20.02
C ARG A 286 -16.90 -11.25 -21.26
N HIS A 287 -17.02 -10.35 -22.24
CA HIS A 287 -17.93 -10.49 -23.38
C HIS A 287 -17.31 -9.95 -24.67
N TYR A 288 -16.01 -10.17 -24.88
CA TYR A 288 -15.28 -9.62 -26.04
C TYR A 288 -15.94 -10.00 -27.34
N GLY A 289 -16.28 -9.00 -28.16
CA GLY A 289 -16.94 -9.19 -29.48
C GLY A 289 -18.47 -9.46 -29.41
N ALA A 290 -19.08 -9.47 -28.21
CA ALA A 290 -20.53 -9.45 -28.12
C ALA A 290 -21.09 -8.11 -28.58
N ILE A 291 -22.25 -8.13 -29.27
CA ILE A 291 -22.93 -6.90 -29.70
C ILE A 291 -23.49 -6.20 -28.46
N TYR A 292 -23.00 -4.97 -28.20
CA TYR A 292 -23.45 -4.19 -27.06
C TYR A 292 -24.84 -3.57 -27.31
N ASN A 293 -25.75 -3.78 -26.36
CA ASN A 293 -27.14 -3.33 -26.43
C ASN A 293 -27.58 -2.54 -25.18
N GLY A 294 -26.60 -2.06 -24.36
CA GLY A 294 -26.83 -1.27 -23.16
C GLY A 294 -26.44 -1.97 -21.86
N CYS A 295 -26.20 -1.18 -20.82
CA CYS A 295 -25.69 -1.64 -19.51
C CYS A 295 -26.69 -2.50 -18.72
N ASP A 296 -27.99 -2.46 -19.07
CA ASP A 296 -29.07 -3.22 -18.43
C ASP A 296 -29.33 -4.59 -19.10
N LYS A 297 -28.55 -4.95 -20.09
CA LYS A 297 -28.72 -6.25 -20.83
C LYS A 297 -27.78 -7.31 -20.26
N SER A 298 -28.27 -8.56 -20.33
CA SER A 298 -27.45 -9.73 -20.02
C SER A 298 -26.64 -10.15 -21.23
N TYR A 299 -25.35 -10.33 -21.05
CA TYR A 299 -24.43 -10.84 -22.08
C TYR A 299 -23.96 -12.27 -21.76
N LYS A 300 -24.61 -12.96 -20.81
CA LYS A 300 -24.24 -14.31 -20.39
C LYS A 300 -24.26 -15.25 -21.61
N GLY A 301 -23.14 -15.92 -21.86
CA GLY A 301 -22.96 -16.82 -23.01
C GLY A 301 -22.72 -16.12 -24.33
N GLN A 302 -22.56 -14.81 -24.37
CA GLN A 302 -22.24 -14.01 -25.54
C GLN A 302 -20.80 -13.55 -25.55
N GLY A 303 -20.16 -13.52 -26.73
CA GLY A 303 -18.78 -13.12 -26.90
C GLY A 303 -17.77 -14.08 -26.22
N ILE A 304 -16.59 -13.59 -25.98
CA ILE A 304 -15.46 -14.35 -25.40
C ILE A 304 -15.19 -13.86 -24.00
N ASP A 305 -15.23 -14.75 -23.01
CA ASP A 305 -14.80 -14.48 -21.65
C ASP A 305 -13.27 -14.63 -21.54
N GLN A 306 -12.54 -13.54 -21.74
CA GLN A 306 -11.08 -13.52 -21.69
C GLN A 306 -10.53 -13.88 -20.29
N LEU A 307 -11.23 -13.47 -19.23
CA LEU A 307 -10.82 -13.75 -17.86
C LEU A 307 -10.93 -15.26 -17.54
N ALA A 308 -11.97 -15.92 -18.02
CA ALA A 308 -12.11 -17.37 -17.92
C ALA A 308 -10.98 -18.10 -18.67
N ILE A 309 -10.63 -17.64 -19.87
CA ILE A 309 -9.49 -18.19 -20.65
C ILE A 309 -8.17 -18.02 -19.88
N VAL A 310 -7.92 -16.84 -19.29
CA VAL A 310 -6.72 -16.60 -18.47
C VAL A 310 -6.64 -17.59 -17.30
N LEU A 311 -7.75 -17.80 -16.57
CA LEU A 311 -7.77 -18.75 -15.47
C LEU A 311 -7.56 -20.19 -15.92
N ASP A 312 -8.17 -20.58 -17.03
CA ASP A 312 -8.00 -21.94 -17.60
C ASP A 312 -6.56 -22.20 -17.99
N LEU A 313 -5.94 -21.29 -18.72
CA LEU A 313 -4.52 -21.40 -19.10
C LEU A 313 -3.61 -21.43 -17.89
N LEU A 314 -3.82 -20.58 -16.89
CA LEU A 314 -2.99 -20.58 -15.65
C LEU A 314 -3.09 -21.91 -14.90
N LYS A 315 -4.23 -22.60 -14.94
CA LYS A 315 -4.42 -23.91 -14.32
C LYS A 315 -3.81 -25.04 -15.14
N ASN A 316 -4.07 -25.08 -16.45
CA ASN A 316 -3.84 -26.22 -17.32
C ASN A 316 -2.57 -26.11 -18.19
N ASP A 317 -2.14 -24.88 -18.54
CA ASP A 317 -0.91 -24.59 -19.29
C ASP A 317 -0.23 -23.32 -18.74
N PRO A 318 0.25 -23.34 -17.47
CA PRO A 318 0.72 -22.14 -16.76
C PRO A 318 1.95 -21.48 -17.41
N PHE A 319 2.69 -22.19 -18.26
CA PHE A 319 3.85 -21.63 -18.95
C PHE A 319 3.55 -21.16 -20.37
N SER A 320 2.30 -21.14 -20.74
CA SER A 320 1.83 -20.61 -22.03
C SER A 320 2.19 -19.13 -22.18
N ARG A 321 2.68 -18.75 -23.36
CA ARG A 321 2.91 -17.35 -23.73
C ARG A 321 1.65 -16.64 -24.23
N ARG A 322 0.48 -17.32 -24.17
CA ARG A 322 -0.81 -16.86 -24.66
C ARG A 322 -1.74 -16.40 -23.52
N ILE A 323 -1.24 -16.37 -22.28
CA ILE A 323 -2.03 -15.93 -21.12
C ILE A 323 -2.13 -14.40 -21.17
N ALA A 324 -3.11 -13.91 -21.91
CA ALA A 324 -3.31 -12.47 -22.12
C ALA A 324 -4.79 -12.12 -22.30
N MET A 325 -5.12 -10.85 -22.02
CA MET A 325 -6.42 -10.25 -22.28
C MET A 325 -6.27 -8.78 -22.70
N THR A 326 -7.30 -8.22 -23.32
CA THR A 326 -7.30 -6.85 -23.83
C THR A 326 -8.62 -6.15 -23.55
N THR A 327 -8.57 -4.84 -23.31
CA THR A 327 -9.76 -3.97 -23.30
C THR A 327 -9.93 -3.22 -24.63
N TYR A 328 -8.94 -3.26 -25.52
CA TYR A 328 -8.90 -2.45 -26.71
C TYR A 328 -9.50 -3.21 -27.91
N ASN A 329 -10.78 -2.95 -28.18
CA ASN A 329 -11.50 -3.48 -29.32
C ASN A 329 -11.79 -2.35 -30.31
N VAL A 330 -11.11 -2.35 -31.45
CA VAL A 330 -11.21 -1.27 -32.45
C VAL A 330 -12.64 -1.08 -32.96
N THR A 331 -13.42 -2.15 -33.04
CA THR A 331 -14.82 -2.09 -33.54
C THR A 331 -15.79 -1.43 -32.56
N ASP A 332 -15.39 -1.28 -31.30
CA ASP A 332 -16.23 -0.75 -30.22
C ASP A 332 -15.75 0.60 -29.67
N LEU A 333 -14.64 1.15 -30.17
CA LEU A 333 -14.06 2.39 -29.63
C LEU A 333 -15.07 3.55 -29.64
N GLU A 334 -15.78 3.75 -30.75
CA GLU A 334 -16.75 4.84 -30.88
C GLU A 334 -18.06 4.59 -30.14
N LYS A 335 -18.28 3.35 -29.66
CA LYS A 335 -19.44 2.98 -28.84
C LYS A 335 -19.21 3.15 -27.35
N GLY A 336 -17.98 3.38 -26.95
CA GLY A 336 -17.61 3.65 -25.54
C GLY A 336 -17.69 5.13 -25.20
N ALA A 337 -18.02 5.44 -23.94
CA ALA A 337 -17.98 6.79 -23.42
C ALA A 337 -16.57 7.40 -23.58
N LEU A 338 -15.53 6.59 -23.37
CA LEU A 338 -14.13 6.92 -23.61
C LEU A 338 -13.43 5.79 -24.38
N HIS A 339 -12.32 6.13 -25.03
CA HIS A 339 -11.42 5.08 -25.50
C HIS A 339 -10.61 4.53 -24.32
N PRO A 340 -10.54 3.19 -24.12
CA PRO A 340 -9.80 2.60 -23.02
C PRO A 340 -8.36 3.14 -22.96
N CYS A 341 -7.92 3.58 -21.79
CA CYS A 341 -6.57 4.10 -21.60
C CYS A 341 -5.63 3.09 -20.94
N HIS A 342 -6.15 2.16 -20.14
CA HIS A 342 -5.37 1.12 -19.49
C HIS A 342 -5.87 -0.29 -19.80
N GLY A 343 -5.05 -1.31 -19.53
CA GLY A 343 -5.40 -2.70 -19.83
C GLY A 343 -5.55 -2.98 -21.32
N ILE A 344 -5.02 -2.12 -22.19
CA ILE A 344 -5.08 -2.33 -23.64
C ILE A 344 -4.41 -3.63 -24.05
N PHE A 345 -3.42 -4.07 -23.30
CA PHE A 345 -2.88 -5.43 -23.31
C PHE A 345 -2.43 -5.80 -21.90
N VAL A 346 -2.93 -6.90 -21.38
CA VAL A 346 -2.55 -7.45 -20.06
C VAL A 346 -2.06 -8.87 -20.27
N GLN A 347 -0.81 -9.13 -19.90
CA GLN A 347 -0.20 -10.45 -20.03
C GLN A 347 0.21 -10.98 -18.66
N PHE A 348 -0.04 -12.26 -18.43
CA PHE A 348 0.40 -12.96 -17.23
C PHE A 348 1.56 -13.90 -17.55
N TYR A 349 2.48 -13.99 -16.59
CA TYR A 349 3.67 -14.81 -16.71
C TYR A 349 3.90 -15.59 -15.43
N VAL A 350 4.14 -16.91 -15.57
CA VAL A 350 4.41 -17.79 -14.44
C VAL A 350 5.88 -18.16 -14.41
N SER A 351 6.51 -17.97 -13.25
CA SER A 351 7.88 -18.42 -12.97
C SER A 351 7.90 -19.42 -11.82
N LEU A 352 8.94 -20.25 -11.76
CA LEU A 352 9.19 -21.16 -10.65
C LEU A 352 10.25 -20.57 -9.70
N LYS A 353 9.99 -20.62 -8.40
CA LYS A 353 10.98 -20.38 -7.34
C LYS A 353 10.92 -21.59 -6.39
N GLY A 354 11.89 -22.50 -6.52
CA GLY A 354 11.74 -23.86 -6.00
C GLY A 354 10.54 -24.54 -6.66
N ASP A 355 9.72 -25.22 -5.89
CA ASP A 355 8.52 -25.92 -6.38
C ASP A 355 7.27 -25.03 -6.48
N LYS A 356 7.38 -23.74 -6.15
CA LYS A 356 6.24 -22.83 -6.10
C LYS A 356 6.12 -22.02 -7.39
N LYS A 357 4.89 -21.93 -7.90
CA LYS A 357 4.52 -21.11 -9.04
C LYS A 357 4.28 -19.66 -8.59
N HIS A 358 4.91 -18.73 -9.29
CA HIS A 358 4.82 -17.30 -9.03
C HIS A 358 4.22 -16.59 -10.24
N LEU A 359 3.18 -15.78 -10.00
CA LEU A 359 2.43 -15.06 -11.04
C LEU A 359 2.88 -13.61 -11.12
N SER A 360 3.25 -13.18 -12.31
CA SER A 360 3.54 -11.77 -12.66
C SER A 360 2.51 -11.26 -13.65
N CYS A 361 2.23 -9.96 -13.61
CA CYS A 361 1.35 -9.25 -14.53
C CYS A 361 2.11 -8.13 -15.24
N HIS A 362 1.97 -8.05 -16.56
CA HIS A 362 2.40 -6.91 -17.37
C HIS A 362 1.18 -6.24 -17.98
N MET A 363 0.95 -4.98 -17.64
CA MET A 363 -0.16 -4.17 -18.15
C MET A 363 0.38 -3.02 -19.00
N THR A 364 -0.22 -2.85 -20.18
CA THR A 364 0.10 -1.74 -21.07
C THR A 364 -1.01 -0.68 -21.02
N GLN A 365 -0.59 0.57 -20.85
CA GLN A 365 -1.44 1.76 -20.92
C GLN A 365 -1.11 2.55 -22.17
N ARG A 366 -2.14 2.94 -22.94
CA ARG A 366 -2.02 3.83 -24.10
C ARG A 366 -1.71 5.27 -23.65
N SER A 367 -2.41 5.69 -22.60
CA SER A 367 -2.32 7.05 -22.07
C SER A 367 -2.59 7.02 -20.56
N VAL A 368 -1.88 7.85 -19.79
CA VAL A 368 -2.05 7.90 -18.34
C VAL A 368 -1.85 9.29 -17.75
N ASP A 369 -2.87 9.76 -17.01
CA ASP A 369 -2.71 10.84 -16.05
C ASP A 369 -1.98 10.31 -14.82
N CYS A 370 -0.74 10.75 -14.62
CA CYS A 370 0.09 10.33 -13.50
C CYS A 370 -0.40 10.87 -12.15
N GLY A 371 -1.18 11.94 -12.14
CA GLY A 371 -1.73 12.53 -10.93
C GLY A 371 -2.90 11.71 -10.36
N CYS A 372 -3.93 11.46 -11.14
CA CYS A 372 -5.16 10.78 -10.70
C CYS A 372 -5.19 9.31 -11.11
N GLY A 373 -4.93 9.00 -12.38
CA GLY A 373 -5.16 7.67 -12.95
C GLY A 373 -4.11 6.63 -12.54
N LEU A 374 -2.81 6.95 -12.68
CA LEU A 374 -1.75 5.98 -12.45
C LEU A 374 -1.75 5.36 -11.03
N PRO A 375 -1.98 6.11 -9.93
CA PRO A 375 -2.07 5.53 -8.59
C PRO A 375 -3.19 4.49 -8.45
N PHE A 376 -4.34 4.72 -9.09
CA PHE A 376 -5.44 3.76 -9.15
C PHE A 376 -5.05 2.52 -9.93
N ASN A 377 -4.44 2.70 -11.10
CA ASN A 377 -4.06 1.58 -11.99
C ASN A 377 -2.97 0.70 -11.37
N ILE A 378 -1.96 1.27 -10.70
CA ILE A 378 -0.95 0.52 -9.94
C ILE A 378 -1.64 -0.40 -8.92
N THR A 379 -2.53 0.17 -8.10
CA THR A 379 -3.25 -0.57 -7.06
C THR A 379 -4.20 -1.60 -7.67
N SER A 380 -4.98 -1.23 -8.67
CA SER A 380 -5.99 -2.09 -9.31
C SER A 380 -5.36 -3.34 -9.94
N TYR A 381 -4.29 -3.19 -10.76
CA TYR A 381 -3.65 -4.34 -11.39
C TYR A 381 -2.81 -5.18 -10.42
N ALA A 382 -2.30 -4.58 -9.34
CA ALA A 382 -1.72 -5.34 -8.25
C ALA A 382 -2.79 -6.23 -7.57
N VAL A 383 -3.95 -5.67 -7.20
CA VAL A 383 -5.07 -6.43 -6.62
C VAL A 383 -5.57 -7.52 -7.59
N LEU A 384 -5.71 -7.20 -8.88
CA LEU A 384 -6.08 -8.19 -9.91
C LEU A 384 -5.10 -9.37 -9.93
N THR A 385 -3.80 -9.09 -9.88
CA THR A 385 -2.76 -10.13 -9.87
C THR A 385 -2.84 -11.01 -8.62
N TYR A 386 -3.04 -10.40 -7.46
CA TYR A 386 -3.25 -11.13 -6.20
C TYR A 386 -4.51 -12.01 -6.24
N LEU A 387 -5.61 -11.45 -6.76
CA LEU A 387 -6.89 -12.15 -6.84
C LEU A 387 -6.83 -13.36 -7.79
N ILE A 388 -6.25 -13.19 -8.99
CA ILE A 388 -6.04 -14.28 -9.95
C ILE A 388 -5.09 -15.32 -9.33
N ALA A 389 -3.98 -14.91 -8.73
CA ALA A 389 -3.05 -15.82 -8.07
C ALA A 389 -3.72 -16.68 -6.99
N LYS A 390 -4.60 -16.05 -6.16
CA LYS A 390 -5.39 -16.76 -5.15
C LYS A 390 -6.32 -17.81 -5.75
N LYS A 391 -6.97 -17.51 -6.88
CA LYS A 391 -7.89 -18.44 -7.60
C LYS A 391 -7.19 -19.64 -8.22
N VAL A 392 -5.88 -19.53 -8.49
CA VAL A 392 -5.10 -20.60 -9.15
C VAL A 392 -3.97 -21.17 -8.29
N ASP A 393 -3.98 -20.91 -6.98
CA ASP A 393 -2.96 -21.35 -6.01
C ASP A 393 -1.51 -20.96 -6.39
N MET A 394 -1.33 -19.73 -6.83
CA MET A 394 -0.02 -19.16 -7.13
C MET A 394 0.34 -18.04 -6.16
N ILE A 395 1.62 -17.69 -6.12
CA ILE A 395 2.13 -16.58 -5.31
C ILE A 395 2.28 -15.36 -6.22
N PRO A 396 1.72 -14.18 -5.88
CA PRO A 396 2.00 -12.94 -6.59
C PRO A 396 3.49 -12.66 -6.63
N ASN A 397 4.02 -12.12 -7.75
CA ASN A 397 5.45 -11.89 -7.91
C ASN A 397 5.78 -10.47 -8.34
N GLU A 398 5.35 -10.05 -9.52
CA GLU A 398 5.66 -8.73 -10.08
C GLU A 398 4.45 -8.11 -10.77
N LEU A 399 4.38 -6.79 -10.71
CA LEU A 399 3.54 -5.96 -11.58
C LEU A 399 4.46 -5.07 -12.41
N VAL A 400 4.34 -5.13 -13.73
CA VAL A 400 5.01 -4.25 -14.68
C VAL A 400 3.96 -3.41 -15.39
N ILE A 401 4.15 -2.10 -15.47
CA ILE A 401 3.27 -1.19 -16.20
C ILE A 401 4.10 -0.47 -17.26
N SER A 402 3.76 -0.69 -18.53
CA SER A 402 4.30 0.05 -19.66
C SER A 402 3.29 1.10 -20.10
N MET A 403 3.76 2.33 -20.29
CA MET A 403 2.93 3.50 -20.54
C MET A 403 3.38 4.18 -21.83
N GLY A 404 2.43 4.52 -22.72
CA GLY A 404 2.66 5.31 -23.92
C GLY A 404 2.74 6.80 -23.60
N ASP A 405 1.64 7.52 -23.80
CA ASP A 405 1.52 8.94 -23.43
C ASP A 405 1.37 9.07 -21.91
N THR A 406 2.46 9.46 -21.25
CA THR A 406 2.56 9.52 -19.80
C THR A 406 2.65 10.97 -19.37
N HIS A 407 1.59 11.50 -18.74
CA HIS A 407 1.47 12.96 -18.57
C HIS A 407 0.93 13.37 -17.20
N ILE A 408 1.15 14.65 -16.90
CA ILE A 408 0.57 15.39 -15.78
C ILE A 408 -0.22 16.56 -16.39
N TYR A 409 -1.44 16.80 -15.94
CA TYR A 409 -2.19 18.00 -16.31
C TYR A 409 -1.54 19.24 -15.72
N SER A 410 -1.54 20.37 -16.48
CA SER A 410 -0.85 21.61 -16.07
C SER A 410 -1.36 22.13 -14.71
N ASN A 411 -2.63 21.97 -14.41
CA ASN A 411 -3.26 22.36 -13.14
C ASN A 411 -2.92 21.43 -11.96
N HIS A 412 -2.20 20.33 -12.19
CA HIS A 412 -1.76 19.38 -11.15
C HIS A 412 -0.31 19.59 -10.72
N VAL A 413 0.49 20.33 -11.47
CA VAL A 413 1.96 20.45 -11.28
C VAL A 413 2.31 20.92 -9.88
N GLU A 414 1.68 21.99 -9.37
CA GLU A 414 1.95 22.52 -8.04
C GLU A 414 1.68 21.49 -6.94
N ALA A 415 0.53 20.84 -7.00
CA ALA A 415 0.12 19.83 -6.01
C ALA A 415 1.02 18.59 -6.05
N LEU A 416 1.44 18.15 -7.24
CA LEU A 416 2.35 17.01 -7.41
C LEU A 416 3.79 17.38 -7.01
N SER A 417 4.22 18.62 -7.19
CA SER A 417 5.50 19.11 -6.66
C SER A 417 5.57 18.98 -5.13
N LEU A 418 4.46 19.21 -4.43
CA LEU A 418 4.39 18.92 -3.00
C LEU A 418 4.58 17.42 -2.71
N GLN A 419 4.04 16.52 -3.55
CA GLN A 419 4.23 15.08 -3.39
C GLN A 419 5.70 14.66 -3.49
N LEU A 420 6.49 15.31 -4.37
CA LEU A 420 7.92 15.04 -4.53
C LEU A 420 8.73 15.30 -3.25
N THR A 421 8.24 16.14 -2.33
CA THR A 421 8.93 16.43 -1.06
C THR A 421 8.68 15.35 0.01
N ARG A 422 7.76 14.42 -0.22
CA ARG A 422 7.33 13.42 0.75
C ARG A 422 8.14 12.13 0.61
N LYS A 423 8.54 11.57 1.75
CA LYS A 423 9.22 10.28 1.78
C LYS A 423 8.17 9.15 1.87
N PRO A 424 8.29 8.09 1.07
CA PRO A 424 7.37 6.94 1.16
C PRO A 424 7.41 6.26 2.52
N TYR A 425 6.27 5.77 3.00
CA TYR A 425 6.20 4.77 4.07
C TYR A 425 6.30 3.36 3.48
N PRO A 426 6.66 2.33 4.28
CA PRO A 426 6.63 0.95 3.82
C PRO A 426 5.29 0.59 3.20
N PHE A 427 5.32 -0.14 2.09
CA PHE A 427 4.09 -0.64 1.47
C PHE A 427 3.34 -1.60 2.40
N PRO A 428 1.99 -1.58 2.37
CA PRO A 428 1.15 -2.46 3.16
C PRO A 428 1.15 -3.91 2.66
N ILE A 429 0.60 -4.81 3.48
CA ILE A 429 0.25 -6.17 3.08
C ILE A 429 -1.22 -6.21 2.66
N LEU A 430 -1.52 -6.90 1.55
CA LEU A 430 -2.89 -7.23 1.15
C LEU A 430 -3.25 -8.62 1.67
N LYS A 431 -4.31 -8.70 2.48
CA LYS A 431 -4.96 -9.94 2.87
C LYS A 431 -6.24 -10.10 2.05
N ILE A 432 -6.38 -11.26 1.38
CA ILE A 432 -7.59 -11.62 0.64
C ILE A 432 -8.23 -12.80 1.36
N GLY A 433 -9.54 -12.72 1.60
CA GLY A 433 -10.34 -13.77 2.17
C GLY A 433 -10.35 -15.06 1.35
N ASP A 434 -11.22 -15.99 1.71
CA ASP A 434 -11.39 -17.22 0.95
C ASP A 434 -12.30 -16.97 -0.27
N VAL A 435 -11.65 -16.59 -1.38
CA VAL A 435 -12.32 -16.26 -2.65
C VAL A 435 -12.06 -17.30 -3.73
N LYS A 436 -11.31 -18.36 -3.43
CA LYS A 436 -10.86 -19.33 -4.44
C LYS A 436 -12.02 -19.93 -5.22
N ASP A 437 -13.04 -20.39 -4.53
CA ASP A 437 -14.19 -21.07 -5.11
C ASP A 437 -15.44 -20.18 -5.28
N LYS A 438 -15.36 -18.90 -4.87
CA LYS A 438 -16.44 -17.93 -5.08
C LYS A 438 -16.60 -17.60 -6.55
N ASP A 439 -17.83 -17.43 -7.01
CA ASP A 439 -18.07 -16.77 -8.30
C ASP A 439 -17.64 -15.32 -8.27
N TRP A 440 -17.34 -14.72 -9.43
CA TRP A 440 -16.88 -13.34 -9.50
C TRP A 440 -17.93 -12.35 -8.94
N ASP A 441 -19.21 -12.64 -9.09
CA ASP A 441 -20.30 -11.80 -8.58
C ASP A 441 -20.43 -11.86 -7.05
N ASP A 442 -19.90 -12.91 -6.39
CA ASP A 442 -19.95 -13.10 -4.93
C ASP A 442 -18.75 -12.49 -4.21
N ILE A 443 -17.74 -12.03 -4.96
CA ILE A 443 -16.58 -11.37 -4.38
C ILE A 443 -16.92 -9.90 -4.14
N THR A 444 -16.71 -9.46 -2.91
CA THR A 444 -17.02 -8.09 -2.46
C THR A 444 -15.77 -7.36 -1.95
N VAL A 445 -15.89 -6.06 -1.74
CA VAL A 445 -14.79 -5.26 -1.18
C VAL A 445 -14.38 -5.71 0.23
N ASP A 446 -15.25 -6.38 0.96
CA ASP A 446 -14.98 -6.86 2.32
C ASP A 446 -14.11 -8.13 2.34
N ASP A 447 -13.95 -8.79 1.20
CA ASP A 447 -12.96 -9.87 1.04
C ASP A 447 -11.51 -9.37 1.02
N PHE A 448 -11.28 -8.04 1.00
CA PHE A 448 -9.96 -7.43 0.88
C PHE A 448 -9.63 -6.56 2.08
N GLU A 449 -8.53 -6.86 2.75
CA GLU A 449 -8.03 -6.09 3.87
C GLU A 449 -6.60 -5.59 3.61
N LEU A 450 -6.39 -4.27 3.81
CA LEU A 450 -5.09 -3.64 3.67
C LEU A 450 -4.47 -3.44 5.05
N ILE A 451 -3.38 -4.14 5.35
CA ILE A 451 -2.75 -4.14 6.67
C ILE A 451 -1.51 -3.27 6.66
N GLY A 452 -1.40 -2.35 7.63
CA GLY A 452 -0.23 -1.49 7.79
C GLY A 452 -0.13 -0.39 6.73
N TYR A 453 -1.25 0.07 6.17
CA TYR A 453 -1.29 1.19 5.24
C TYR A 453 -1.15 2.52 5.98
N PHE A 454 0.08 3.01 6.06
CA PHE A 454 0.39 4.36 6.53
C PHE A 454 0.64 5.25 5.30
N ASN A 455 0.10 6.46 5.33
CA ASN A 455 0.17 7.35 4.18
C ASN A 455 0.24 8.82 4.60
N HIS A 456 0.81 9.64 3.74
CA HIS A 456 0.69 11.09 3.84
C HIS A 456 -0.74 11.56 3.52
N PRO A 457 -1.11 12.77 3.93
CA PRO A 457 -2.43 13.33 3.64
C PRO A 457 -2.76 13.35 2.14
N THR A 458 -4.04 13.31 1.83
CA THR A 458 -4.58 13.45 0.47
C THR A 458 -4.01 14.67 -0.24
N ILE A 459 -3.68 14.52 -1.50
CA ILE A 459 -3.42 15.62 -2.45
C ILE A 459 -4.68 15.76 -3.30
N LYS A 460 -5.35 16.91 -3.16
CA LYS A 460 -6.55 17.19 -3.96
C LYS A 460 -6.14 17.56 -5.37
N LEU A 461 -6.60 16.80 -6.35
CA LEU A 461 -6.42 17.05 -7.79
C LEU A 461 -7.81 17.14 -8.42
N LYS A 462 -8.00 18.11 -9.32
CA LYS A 462 -9.24 18.22 -10.07
C LYS A 462 -9.23 17.19 -11.19
N MET A 463 -10.27 16.39 -11.31
CA MET A 463 -10.43 15.50 -12.45
C MET A 463 -10.72 16.33 -13.70
N ASN A 464 -9.94 16.16 -14.75
CA ASN A 464 -10.14 16.80 -16.04
C ASN A 464 -10.94 15.83 -16.93
N ILE A 465 -12.14 16.26 -17.36
CA ILE A 465 -13.15 15.44 -18.04
C ILE A 465 -13.21 15.83 -19.52
#